data_823c61b6ca7295167c6acdd50bbf2d75
#
_entry.id   823c61b6ca7295167c6acdd50bbf2d75
#
_cell.length_a   1.000
_cell.length_b   1.000
_cell.length_c   1.000
_cell.angle_alpha   90.00
_cell.angle_beta   90.00
_cell.angle_gamma   90.00
#
_symmetry.space_group_name_H-M   'P 1'
#
loop_
_entity.id
_entity.type
_entity.pdbx_description
1 polymer ?
#
loop_
_entity_poly.entity_id
_entity_poly.type
_entity_poly.pdbx_seq_one_letter_code
_entity_poly.pdbx_strand_id
1 'polypeptide(L)'
;VRQASAPPDSGRQDGTVRPGEDWAGAMTGVPLDPAQWPSAIPPGGDPKQKPDPTALILTPIADRFPLECDWFLQDWAPRSPADWWLASDRRAASLTLFERAVRELPDDRAAAFRQTLRSAGEATVESVLRLYQQVGCERRQQRLAALFARCPRIVFTKFQDEGQGYAPRPAVSDGRGGGFAPGGALCLLEFDGSQLHTRTLVDAPQGMIRDPDVSFDGQRILFAWRKDARDDFHLYQYQVGDGQIRQLTAGKGFADYQGKYLPDGRIVFSSTR
;
A
#
# COMPACT_ATOMS: atom_id res chain seq x y z
N VAL A 1 -32.15 -20.50 6.94
CA VAL A 1 -30.76 -20.18 6.57
C VAL A 1 -30.83 -18.80 5.94
N ARG A 2 -30.51 -17.75 6.70
CA ARG A 2 -30.38 -16.37 6.18
C ARG A 2 -28.96 -16.20 5.69
N GLN A 3 -28.80 -15.93 4.40
CA GLN A 3 -27.54 -15.45 3.82
C GLN A 3 -27.16 -14.12 4.48
N ALA A 4 -26.05 -14.12 5.21
CA ALA A 4 -25.42 -12.88 5.63
C ALA A 4 -24.83 -12.24 4.38
N SER A 5 -25.29 -11.02 4.06
CA SER A 5 -24.70 -10.17 3.03
C SER A 5 -23.24 -9.90 3.40
N ALA A 6 -22.35 -10.16 2.49
CA ALA A 6 -20.94 -9.77 2.59
C ALA A 6 -20.86 -8.24 2.85
N PRO A 7 -19.91 -7.77 3.68
CA PRO A 7 -19.66 -6.35 3.80
C PRO A 7 -19.27 -5.78 2.43
N PRO A 8 -19.66 -4.54 2.11
CA PRO A 8 -19.34 -3.94 0.84
C PRO A 8 -17.82 -3.97 0.64
N ASP A 9 -17.42 -4.51 -0.49
CA ASP A 9 -16.05 -4.47 -0.97
C ASP A 9 -15.59 -3.00 -0.92
N SER A 10 -14.67 -2.70 0.00
CA SER A 10 -13.99 -1.42 0.04
C SER A 10 -12.99 -1.40 -1.11
N GLY A 11 -13.52 -1.49 -2.32
CA GLY A 11 -12.78 -1.37 -3.56
C GLY A 11 -12.15 0.02 -3.65
N ARG A 12 -11.02 0.22 -2.98
CA ARG A 12 -10.07 1.25 -3.35
C ARG A 12 -9.50 0.83 -4.70
N GLN A 13 -10.18 1.25 -5.73
CA GLN A 13 -9.67 1.20 -7.09
C GLN A 13 -8.38 2.03 -7.12
N ASP A 14 -7.37 1.47 -7.76
CA ASP A 14 -6.07 2.04 -7.98
C ASP A 14 -6.16 3.52 -8.35
N GLY A 15 -5.48 4.36 -7.59
CA GLY A 15 -4.99 5.72 -7.85
C GLY A 15 -5.72 6.67 -8.83
N THR A 16 -6.92 6.35 -9.27
CA THR A 16 -7.77 7.26 -10.03
C THR A 16 -8.49 8.17 -9.03
N VAL A 17 -8.18 9.46 -9.11
CA VAL A 17 -8.90 10.51 -8.38
C VAL A 17 -10.39 10.34 -8.67
N ARG A 18 -11.21 10.07 -7.66
CA ARG A 18 -12.66 9.99 -7.83
C ARG A 18 -13.19 11.36 -8.25
N PRO A 19 -14.18 11.41 -9.16
CA PRO A 19 -14.82 12.68 -9.50
C PRO A 19 -15.29 13.40 -8.24
N GLY A 20 -14.78 14.63 -8.00
CA GLY A 20 -15.11 15.45 -6.82
C GLY A 20 -14.13 15.34 -5.66
N GLU A 21 -13.11 14.50 -5.71
CA GLU A 21 -12.03 14.47 -4.73
C GLU A 21 -10.83 15.28 -5.23
N ASP A 22 -10.37 16.25 -4.43
CA ASP A 22 -9.29 17.17 -4.77
C ASP A 22 -8.22 17.18 -3.67
N TRP A 23 -7.10 16.49 -3.92
CA TRP A 23 -5.95 16.47 -3.01
C TRP A 23 -5.37 17.87 -2.81
N ALA A 24 -5.27 18.67 -3.86
CA ALA A 24 -4.74 20.03 -3.77
C ALA A 24 -5.61 20.89 -2.84
N GLY A 25 -6.95 20.77 -2.93
CA GLY A 25 -7.88 21.40 -2.01
C GLY A 25 -7.74 20.90 -0.58
N ALA A 26 -7.55 19.60 -0.39
CA ALA A 26 -7.31 19.03 0.95
C ALA A 26 -6.01 19.59 1.58
N MET A 27 -4.93 19.68 0.81
CA MET A 27 -3.66 20.25 1.27
C MET A 27 -3.77 21.75 1.61
N THR A 28 -4.46 22.52 0.79
CA THR A 28 -4.61 23.97 0.99
C THR A 28 -5.66 24.35 2.03
N GLY A 29 -6.61 23.46 2.31
CA GLY A 29 -7.67 23.64 3.30
C GLY A 29 -7.23 23.50 4.76
N VAL A 30 -6.00 23.04 5.01
CA VAL A 30 -5.45 22.97 6.38
C VAL A 30 -5.27 24.39 6.93
N PRO A 31 -5.75 24.67 8.16
CA PRO A 31 -5.55 25.96 8.81
C PRO A 31 -4.07 26.33 8.90
N LEU A 32 -3.71 27.57 8.60
CA LEU A 32 -2.32 28.05 8.68
C LEU A 32 -1.84 28.32 10.10
N ASP A 33 -2.78 28.52 11.02
CA ASP A 33 -2.47 28.71 12.44
C ASP A 33 -2.26 27.35 13.11
N PRO A 34 -1.02 27.02 13.56
CA PRO A 34 -0.75 25.78 14.26
C PRO A 34 -1.59 25.57 15.53
N ALA A 35 -2.12 26.65 16.13
CA ALA A 35 -3.03 26.54 17.27
C ALA A 35 -4.38 25.91 16.92
N GLN A 36 -4.75 25.89 15.63
CA GLN A 36 -5.97 25.27 15.13
C GLN A 36 -5.75 23.80 14.68
N TRP A 37 -4.50 23.33 14.74
CA TRP A 37 -4.19 21.96 14.37
C TRP A 37 -4.68 20.98 15.45
N PRO A 38 -5.08 19.77 15.05
CA PRO A 38 -5.52 18.79 16.02
C PRO A 38 -4.45 18.52 17.08
N SER A 39 -4.84 18.59 18.36
CA SER A 39 -3.94 18.36 19.51
C SER A 39 -4.15 17.00 20.15
N ALA A 40 -5.03 16.18 19.62
CA ALA A 40 -5.42 14.91 20.21
C ALA A 40 -4.31 13.86 20.10
N ILE A 41 -3.97 13.23 21.22
CA ILE A 41 -3.15 12.02 21.25
C ILE A 41 -4.04 10.89 20.70
N PRO A 42 -3.60 10.12 19.70
CA PRO A 42 -4.35 8.97 19.21
C PRO A 42 -4.68 7.98 20.34
N PRO A 43 -5.83 7.30 20.33
CA PRO A 43 -6.14 6.27 21.31
C PRO A 43 -5.01 5.23 21.37
N GLY A 44 -4.41 5.03 22.55
CA GLY A 44 -3.27 4.12 22.76
C GLY A 44 -1.88 4.72 22.62
N GLY A 45 -1.75 6.02 22.31
CA GLY A 45 -0.46 6.72 22.29
C GLY A 45 0.11 6.95 23.69
N ASP A 46 1.44 6.95 23.82
CA ASP A 46 2.13 7.31 25.07
C ASP A 46 1.83 8.79 25.40
N PRO A 47 1.20 9.10 26.55
CA PRO A 47 0.88 10.48 26.93
C PRO A 47 2.13 11.37 27.15
N LYS A 48 3.31 10.78 27.21
CA LYS A 48 4.59 11.50 27.28
C LYS A 48 5.16 11.89 25.92
N GLN A 49 4.66 11.28 24.83
CA GLN A 49 5.08 11.59 23.48
C GLN A 49 4.13 12.65 22.92
N LYS A 50 4.62 13.89 22.78
CA LYS A 50 3.86 14.92 22.07
C LYS A 50 3.60 14.41 20.65
N PRO A 51 2.33 14.35 20.19
CA PRO A 51 2.06 13.92 18.83
C PRO A 51 2.77 14.86 17.84
N ASP A 52 3.38 14.30 16.83
CA ASP A 52 3.91 15.09 15.71
C ASP A 52 2.73 15.83 15.06
N PRO A 53 2.71 17.17 15.07
CA PRO A 53 1.63 17.94 14.45
C PRO A 53 1.43 17.55 12.99
N THR A 54 2.50 17.16 12.32
CA THR A 54 2.48 16.67 10.94
C THR A 54 1.63 15.42 10.77
N ALA A 55 1.77 14.44 11.67
CA ALA A 55 0.98 13.22 11.62
C ALA A 55 -0.51 13.52 11.75
N LEU A 56 -0.88 14.44 12.64
CA LEU A 56 -2.27 14.82 12.89
C LEU A 56 -2.92 15.50 11.67
N ILE A 57 -2.16 16.30 10.91
CA ILE A 57 -2.64 16.96 9.69
C ILE A 57 -2.66 15.99 8.51
N LEU A 58 -1.57 15.25 8.32
CA LEU A 58 -1.34 14.47 7.13
C LEU A 58 -2.18 13.17 7.13
N THR A 59 -2.41 12.55 8.30
CA THR A 59 -3.16 11.28 8.38
C THR A 59 -4.56 11.37 7.77
N PRO A 60 -5.41 12.36 8.09
CA PRO A 60 -6.74 12.46 7.46
C PRO A 60 -6.69 12.70 5.95
N ILE A 61 -5.64 13.35 5.45
CA ILE A 61 -5.41 13.55 4.02
C ILE A 61 -4.92 12.24 3.39
N ALA A 62 -3.98 11.54 4.04
CA ALA A 62 -3.42 10.29 3.56
C ALA A 62 -4.45 9.15 3.52
N ASP A 63 -5.41 9.13 4.44
CA ASP A 63 -6.53 8.18 4.41
C ASP A 63 -7.36 8.28 3.13
N ARG A 64 -7.44 9.47 2.55
CA ARG A 64 -8.18 9.77 1.32
C ARG A 64 -7.30 9.72 0.07
N PHE A 65 -6.07 10.19 0.17
CA PHE A 65 -5.10 10.38 -0.91
C PHE A 65 -3.74 9.75 -0.56
N PRO A 66 -3.68 8.42 -0.34
CA PRO A 66 -2.45 7.77 0.15
C PRO A 66 -1.26 7.91 -0.81
N LEU A 67 -1.50 7.84 -2.12
CA LEU A 67 -0.44 7.94 -3.13
C LEU A 67 0.14 9.35 -3.21
N GLU A 68 -0.73 10.36 -3.24
CA GLU A 68 -0.32 11.76 -3.32
C GLU A 68 0.45 12.19 -2.07
N CYS A 69 0.03 11.72 -0.89
CA CYS A 69 0.75 11.98 0.36
C CYS A 69 2.11 11.27 0.38
N ASP A 70 2.21 10.05 -0.13
CA ASP A 70 3.48 9.34 -0.24
C ASP A 70 4.45 10.07 -1.19
N TRP A 71 3.98 10.52 -2.37
CA TRP A 71 4.79 11.34 -3.27
C TRP A 71 5.24 12.66 -2.62
N PHE A 72 4.32 13.33 -1.93
CA PHE A 72 4.63 14.56 -1.20
C PHE A 72 5.73 14.34 -0.16
N LEU A 73 5.64 13.28 0.64
CA LEU A 73 6.65 12.95 1.64
C LEU A 73 8.01 12.66 1.00
N GLN A 74 8.04 11.90 -0.09
CA GLN A 74 9.27 11.60 -0.82
C GLN A 74 9.91 12.86 -1.43
N ASP A 75 9.11 13.67 -2.12
CA ASP A 75 9.61 14.85 -2.82
C ASP A 75 9.93 16.02 -1.88
N TRP A 76 9.30 16.09 -0.70
CA TRP A 76 9.58 17.11 0.30
C TRP A 76 10.79 16.77 1.19
N ALA A 77 11.13 15.49 1.32
CA ALA A 77 12.26 15.06 2.14
C ALA A 77 13.57 15.82 1.80
N PRO A 78 14.48 16.04 2.76
CA PRO A 78 14.42 15.60 4.18
C PRO A 78 13.70 16.59 5.12
N ARG A 79 12.97 17.57 4.61
CA ARG A 79 12.23 18.57 5.42
C ARG A 79 11.05 17.91 6.13
N SER A 80 10.66 18.49 7.28
CA SER A 80 9.39 18.10 7.91
C SER A 80 8.22 18.45 6.99
N PRO A 81 7.22 17.60 6.84
CA PRO A 81 6.00 17.94 6.12
C PRO A 81 5.32 19.21 6.64
N ALA A 82 5.37 19.47 7.97
CA ALA A 82 4.84 20.69 8.57
C ALA A 82 5.45 21.97 7.98
N ASP A 83 6.72 21.94 7.57
CA ASP A 83 7.42 23.07 7.00
C ASP A 83 6.76 23.58 5.70
N TRP A 84 6.02 22.72 5.00
CA TRP A 84 5.29 23.16 3.82
C TRP A 84 4.09 24.06 4.19
N TRP A 85 3.32 23.68 5.23
CA TRP A 85 2.18 24.49 5.70
C TRP A 85 2.65 25.78 6.37
N LEU A 86 3.79 25.74 7.07
CA LEU A 86 4.40 26.87 7.79
C LEU A 86 5.23 27.77 6.89
N ALA A 87 5.44 27.43 5.61
CA ALA A 87 6.23 28.23 4.71
C ALA A 87 5.61 29.63 4.52
N SER A 88 6.42 30.68 4.65
CA SER A 88 6.00 32.06 4.41
C SER A 88 5.56 32.30 2.95
N ASP A 89 6.13 31.53 2.01
CA ASP A 89 5.73 31.46 0.61
C ASP A 89 5.44 30.01 0.23
N ARG A 90 4.18 29.59 0.41
CA ARG A 90 3.71 28.25 0.04
C ARG A 90 3.71 28.02 -1.47
N ARG A 91 3.59 29.09 -2.26
CA ARG A 91 3.69 28.98 -3.71
C ARG A 91 5.09 28.58 -4.13
N ALA A 92 6.13 29.22 -3.59
CA ALA A 92 7.52 28.84 -3.84
C ALA A 92 7.83 27.42 -3.33
N ALA A 93 7.28 27.04 -2.17
CA ALA A 93 7.38 25.68 -1.64
C ALA A 93 6.74 24.66 -2.58
N SER A 94 5.55 24.94 -3.12
CA SER A 94 4.85 24.06 -4.08
C SER A 94 5.58 23.98 -5.42
N LEU A 95 6.16 25.07 -5.91
CA LEU A 95 7.02 25.07 -7.10
C LEU A 95 8.27 24.20 -6.89
N THR A 96 8.83 24.20 -5.69
CA THR A 96 9.95 23.32 -5.34
C THR A 96 9.56 21.84 -5.44
N LEU A 97 8.37 21.46 -4.93
CA LEU A 97 7.83 20.09 -5.09
C LEU A 97 7.66 19.72 -6.55
N PHE A 98 6.99 20.60 -7.31
CA PHE A 98 6.76 20.40 -8.74
C PHE A 98 8.08 20.20 -9.50
N GLU A 99 9.08 21.07 -9.31
CA GLU A 99 10.37 20.95 -9.99
C GLU A 99 11.16 19.70 -9.59
N ARG A 100 11.03 19.22 -8.35
CA ARG A 100 11.61 17.93 -7.94
C ARG A 100 10.96 16.78 -8.68
N ALA A 101 9.62 16.77 -8.71
CA ALA A 101 8.85 15.72 -9.38
C ALA A 101 9.15 15.66 -10.89
N VAL A 102 9.16 16.81 -11.54
CA VAL A 102 9.38 16.92 -12.99
C VAL A 102 10.77 16.44 -13.42
N ARG A 103 11.79 16.57 -12.56
CA ARG A 103 13.16 16.09 -12.88
C ARG A 103 13.28 14.59 -13.09
N GLU A 104 12.31 13.82 -12.61
CA GLU A 104 12.28 12.36 -12.79
C GLU A 104 11.59 11.92 -14.09
N LEU A 105 11.00 12.85 -14.83
CA LEU A 105 10.39 12.59 -16.13
C LEU A 105 11.42 12.71 -17.27
N PRO A 106 11.19 12.06 -18.42
CA PRO A 106 11.92 12.33 -19.64
C PRO A 106 11.87 13.82 -20.03
N ASP A 107 12.93 14.31 -20.66
CA ASP A 107 13.12 15.75 -20.93
C ASP A 107 11.96 16.40 -21.70
N ASP A 108 11.42 15.71 -22.69
CA ASP A 108 10.27 16.18 -23.47
C ASP A 108 8.99 16.33 -22.62
N ARG A 109 8.74 15.37 -21.73
CA ARG A 109 7.60 15.41 -20.80
C ARG A 109 7.79 16.47 -19.74
N ALA A 110 9.00 16.55 -19.17
CA ALA A 110 9.37 17.60 -18.24
C ALA A 110 9.19 19.01 -18.84
N ALA A 111 9.62 19.20 -20.09
CA ALA A 111 9.45 20.46 -20.81
C ALA A 111 7.97 20.79 -21.03
N ALA A 112 7.12 19.81 -21.37
CA ALA A 112 5.70 19.99 -21.56
C ALA A 112 5.00 20.47 -20.27
N PHE A 113 5.29 19.83 -19.12
CA PHE A 113 4.73 20.26 -17.83
C PHE A 113 5.18 21.66 -17.43
N ARG A 114 6.46 22.01 -17.62
CA ARG A 114 6.95 23.36 -17.38
C ARG A 114 6.28 24.39 -18.30
N GLN A 115 6.01 24.03 -19.55
CA GLN A 115 5.27 24.88 -20.47
C GLN A 115 3.83 25.09 -20.00
N THR A 116 3.14 24.05 -19.56
CA THR A 116 1.78 24.16 -19.00
C THR A 116 1.76 25.12 -17.80
N LEU A 117 2.74 24.98 -16.88
CA LEU A 117 2.86 25.88 -15.75
C LEU A 117 3.06 27.35 -16.18
N ARG A 118 3.95 27.62 -17.16
CA ARG A 118 4.19 28.97 -17.69
C ARG A 118 2.94 29.56 -18.37
N SER A 119 2.20 28.74 -19.09
CA SER A 119 0.99 29.17 -19.82
C SER A 119 -0.20 29.47 -18.91
N ALA A 120 -0.18 28.97 -17.68
CA ALA A 120 -1.26 29.21 -16.70
C ALA A 120 -1.24 30.63 -16.10
N GLY A 121 -0.26 31.49 -16.46
CA GLY A 121 -0.12 32.83 -15.91
C GLY A 121 0.30 32.81 -14.43
N GLU A 122 -0.38 33.59 -13.58
CA GLU A 122 -0.07 33.59 -12.14
C GLU A 122 -0.64 32.34 -11.47
N ALA A 123 0.19 31.30 -11.37
CA ALA A 123 -0.19 30.02 -10.81
C ALA A 123 -0.43 30.14 -9.29
N THR A 124 -1.60 29.73 -8.82
CA THR A 124 -1.93 29.61 -7.40
C THR A 124 -1.28 28.37 -6.78
N VAL A 125 -1.18 28.32 -5.44
CA VAL A 125 -0.70 27.12 -4.71
C VAL A 125 -1.45 25.87 -5.18
N GLU A 126 -2.77 25.97 -5.25
CA GLU A 126 -3.65 24.85 -5.63
C GLU A 126 -3.42 24.40 -7.08
N SER A 127 -3.26 25.33 -8.03
CA SER A 127 -2.98 24.97 -9.43
C SER A 127 -1.62 24.28 -9.60
N VAL A 128 -0.61 24.71 -8.85
CA VAL A 128 0.71 24.07 -8.83
C VAL A 128 0.61 22.66 -8.24
N LEU A 129 -0.15 22.45 -7.15
CA LEU A 129 -0.34 21.12 -6.55
C LEU A 129 -1.12 20.19 -7.46
N ARG A 130 -2.13 20.68 -8.19
CA ARG A 130 -2.82 19.84 -9.21
C ARG A 130 -1.88 19.42 -10.33
N LEU A 131 -1.02 20.31 -10.78
CA LEU A 131 -0.03 19.96 -11.79
C LEU A 131 1.02 19.00 -11.25
N TYR A 132 1.45 19.17 -10.01
CA TYR A 132 2.32 18.22 -9.30
C TYR A 132 1.68 16.82 -9.21
N GLN A 133 0.39 16.74 -8.90
CA GLN A 133 -0.35 15.47 -8.87
C GLN A 133 -0.35 14.78 -10.25
N GLN A 134 -0.55 15.54 -11.34
CA GLN A 134 -0.48 14.99 -12.70
C GLN A 134 0.92 14.44 -13.03
N VAL A 135 1.98 15.16 -12.62
CA VAL A 135 3.37 14.68 -12.74
C VAL A 135 3.58 13.40 -11.95
N GLY A 136 3.05 13.30 -10.73
CA GLY A 136 3.09 12.10 -9.89
C GLY A 136 2.43 10.90 -10.56
N CYS A 137 1.25 11.10 -11.15
CA CYS A 137 0.55 10.05 -11.92
C CYS A 137 1.39 9.57 -13.10
N GLU A 138 2.02 10.47 -13.86
CA GLU A 138 2.86 10.09 -14.99
C GLU A 138 4.13 9.36 -14.55
N ARG A 139 4.81 9.82 -13.50
CA ARG A 139 5.96 9.09 -12.91
C ARG A 139 5.56 7.67 -12.50
N ARG A 140 4.40 7.53 -11.85
CA ARG A 140 3.88 6.22 -11.45
C ARG A 140 3.64 5.32 -12.66
N GLN A 141 2.99 5.81 -13.70
CA GLN A 141 2.74 5.03 -14.92
C GLN A 141 4.05 4.55 -15.56
N GLN A 142 5.05 5.41 -15.68
CA GLN A 142 6.34 5.04 -16.24
C GLN A 142 7.08 3.98 -15.40
N ARG A 143 7.06 4.13 -14.07
CA ARG A 143 7.65 3.15 -13.14
C ARG A 143 6.94 1.81 -13.22
N LEU A 144 5.60 1.81 -13.27
CA LEU A 144 4.79 0.59 -13.40
C LEU A 144 5.03 -0.07 -14.76
N ALA A 145 5.03 0.68 -15.86
CA ALA A 145 5.32 0.15 -17.18
C ALA A 145 6.70 -0.53 -17.24
N ALA A 146 7.74 0.09 -16.66
CA ALA A 146 9.08 -0.48 -16.58
C ALA A 146 9.15 -1.75 -15.72
N LEU A 147 8.43 -1.77 -14.58
CA LEU A 147 8.33 -2.94 -13.71
C LEU A 147 7.61 -4.09 -14.41
N PHE A 148 6.43 -3.83 -14.94
CA PHE A 148 5.57 -4.85 -15.52
C PHE A 148 6.03 -5.33 -16.91
N ALA A 149 6.87 -4.57 -17.62
CA ALA A 149 7.58 -5.08 -18.79
C ALA A 149 8.49 -6.29 -18.44
N ARG A 150 9.00 -6.33 -17.20
CA ARG A 150 9.88 -7.42 -16.72
C ARG A 150 9.12 -8.46 -15.88
N CYS A 151 8.12 -8.01 -15.14
CA CYS A 151 7.31 -8.83 -14.22
C CYS A 151 5.83 -8.54 -14.46
N PRO A 152 5.20 -9.14 -15.50
CA PRO A 152 3.82 -8.78 -15.91
C PRO A 152 2.77 -9.14 -14.85
N ARG A 153 3.13 -9.98 -13.88
CA ARG A 153 2.25 -10.42 -12.80
C ARG A 153 2.99 -10.49 -11.48
N ILE A 154 2.35 -10.03 -10.41
CA ILE A 154 2.89 -10.05 -9.05
C ILE A 154 1.90 -10.74 -8.13
N VAL A 155 2.35 -11.75 -7.41
CA VAL A 155 1.55 -12.40 -6.35
C VAL A 155 1.80 -11.69 -5.03
N PHE A 156 0.74 -11.41 -4.29
CA PHE A 156 0.84 -10.78 -2.98
C PHE A 156 -0.27 -11.30 -2.04
N THR A 157 -0.11 -11.06 -0.75
CA THR A 157 -1.14 -11.36 0.24
C THR A 157 -1.75 -10.10 0.80
N LYS A 158 -3.06 -10.12 1.05
CA LYS A 158 -3.76 -9.17 1.89
C LYS A 158 -3.96 -9.78 3.27
N PHE A 159 -3.79 -8.99 4.31
CA PHE A 159 -4.17 -9.35 5.68
C PHE A 159 -4.49 -8.07 6.45
N GLN A 160 -5.27 -8.22 7.52
CA GLN A 160 -5.54 -7.09 8.41
C GLN A 160 -4.39 -6.93 9.40
N ASP A 161 -3.95 -5.68 9.60
CA ASP A 161 -2.98 -5.34 10.63
C ASP A 161 -3.76 -4.96 11.90
N GLU A 162 -3.52 -5.67 13.00
CA GLU A 162 -4.06 -5.34 14.31
C GLU A 162 -3.25 -4.23 15.03
N GLY A 163 -2.39 -3.51 14.30
CA GLY A 163 -1.56 -2.44 14.85
C GLY A 163 -0.35 -2.94 15.68
N GLN A 164 -0.09 -4.23 15.65
CA GLN A 164 1.03 -4.87 16.35
C GLN A 164 2.33 -4.96 15.53
N GLY A 165 2.31 -4.44 14.31
CA GLY A 165 3.41 -4.54 13.36
C GLY A 165 3.68 -5.99 12.90
N TYR A 166 4.86 -6.21 12.32
CA TYR A 166 5.29 -7.54 11.89
C TYR A 166 5.53 -8.43 13.12
N ALA A 167 4.62 -9.37 13.38
CA ALA A 167 4.81 -10.34 14.45
C ALA A 167 6.00 -11.27 14.11
N PRO A 168 7.08 -11.29 14.90
CA PRO A 168 8.27 -12.09 14.61
C PRO A 168 8.03 -13.59 14.67
N ARG A 169 6.92 -14.00 15.31
CA ARG A 169 6.50 -15.40 15.41
C ARG A 169 5.06 -15.52 14.93
N PRO A 170 4.76 -16.46 14.03
CA PRO A 170 3.38 -16.73 13.65
C PRO A 170 2.61 -17.25 14.86
N ALA A 171 1.35 -16.83 14.98
CA ALA A 171 0.45 -17.35 15.97
C ALA A 171 0.21 -18.85 15.74
N VAL A 172 0.17 -19.62 16.81
CA VAL A 172 -0.20 -21.03 16.81
C VAL A 172 -1.49 -21.24 17.61
N SER A 173 -2.19 -22.34 17.37
CA SER A 173 -3.51 -22.63 17.94
C SER A 173 -3.53 -22.74 19.47
N ASP A 174 -2.36 -22.95 20.09
CA ASP A 174 -2.20 -23.00 21.56
C ASP A 174 -2.06 -21.61 22.23
N GLY A 175 -2.25 -20.53 21.46
CA GLY A 175 -2.15 -19.16 21.93
C GLY A 175 -0.71 -18.63 22.09
N ARG A 176 0.30 -19.41 21.70
CA ARG A 176 1.70 -18.95 21.67
C ARG A 176 1.97 -18.21 20.37
N GLY A 177 2.52 -17.02 20.46
CA GLY A 177 2.94 -16.26 19.29
C GLY A 177 2.10 -15.03 18.99
N GLY A 178 2.35 -14.39 17.86
CA GLY A 178 1.77 -13.11 17.46
C GLY A 178 0.28 -13.12 17.17
N GLY A 179 -0.26 -11.94 16.93
CA GLY A 179 -1.67 -11.72 16.67
C GLY A 179 -2.22 -12.51 15.48
N PHE A 180 -3.50 -12.77 15.51
CA PHE A 180 -4.27 -13.38 14.43
C PHE A 180 -5.44 -12.45 14.10
N ALA A 181 -5.42 -11.87 12.89
CA ALA A 181 -6.50 -11.09 12.35
C ALA A 181 -7.10 -11.80 11.12
N PRO A 182 -8.37 -12.21 11.15
CA PRO A 182 -9.02 -12.83 10.00
C PRO A 182 -9.23 -11.81 8.87
N GLY A 183 -9.48 -12.30 7.64
CA GLY A 183 -9.73 -11.45 6.47
C GLY A 183 -8.57 -11.42 5.48
N GLY A 184 -7.75 -12.49 5.47
CA GLY A 184 -6.64 -12.66 4.54
C GLY A 184 -7.06 -13.07 3.13
N ALA A 185 -6.20 -12.78 2.15
CA ALA A 185 -6.35 -13.28 0.78
C ALA A 185 -4.99 -13.46 0.09
N LEU A 186 -4.91 -14.43 -0.83
CA LEU A 186 -3.87 -14.52 -1.84
C LEU A 186 -4.36 -13.82 -3.10
N CYS A 187 -3.61 -12.87 -3.61
CA CYS A 187 -4.00 -12.02 -4.72
C CYS A 187 -2.96 -12.03 -5.82
N LEU A 188 -3.41 -11.74 -7.04
CA LEU A 188 -2.59 -11.50 -8.21
C LEU A 188 -2.81 -10.07 -8.68
N LEU A 189 -1.73 -9.34 -8.90
CA LEU A 189 -1.71 -8.02 -9.51
C LEU A 189 -1.21 -8.17 -10.94
N GLU A 190 -1.96 -7.64 -11.90
CA GLU A 190 -1.66 -7.64 -13.32
C GLU A 190 -1.73 -6.21 -13.86
N PHE A 191 -0.87 -5.88 -14.81
CA PHE A 191 -0.86 -4.59 -15.50
C PHE A 191 -1.14 -4.83 -16.98
N ASP A 192 -2.18 -4.19 -17.52
CA ASP A 192 -2.58 -4.34 -18.92
C ASP A 192 -1.94 -3.32 -19.88
N GLY A 193 -0.99 -2.51 -19.38
CA GLY A 193 -0.35 -1.42 -20.10
C GLY A 193 -0.97 -0.05 -19.79
N SER A 194 -2.15 0.00 -19.19
CA SER A 194 -2.84 1.23 -18.78
C SER A 194 -3.25 1.21 -17.30
N GLN A 195 -3.74 0.08 -16.82
CA GLN A 195 -4.31 -0.06 -15.48
C GLN A 195 -3.78 -1.29 -14.76
N LEU A 196 -3.86 -1.22 -13.43
CA LEU A 196 -3.58 -2.33 -12.55
C LEU A 196 -4.88 -3.07 -12.22
N HIS A 197 -4.87 -4.38 -12.40
CA HIS A 197 -5.98 -5.25 -12.07
C HIS A 197 -5.59 -6.17 -10.92
N THR A 198 -6.41 -6.22 -9.89
CA THR A 198 -6.21 -7.15 -8.78
C THR A 198 -7.25 -8.26 -8.84
N ARG A 199 -6.79 -9.51 -8.83
CA ARG A 199 -7.65 -10.70 -8.78
C ARG A 199 -7.35 -11.51 -7.52
N THR A 200 -8.39 -11.86 -6.75
CA THR A 200 -8.28 -12.77 -5.63
C THR A 200 -8.16 -14.20 -6.16
N LEU A 201 -7.08 -14.89 -5.78
CA LEU A 201 -6.84 -16.30 -6.09
C LEU A 201 -7.41 -17.22 -5.02
N VAL A 202 -7.19 -16.86 -3.75
CA VAL A 202 -7.71 -17.58 -2.57
C VAL A 202 -8.25 -16.55 -1.60
N ASP A 203 -9.54 -16.67 -1.28
CA ASP A 203 -10.18 -15.84 -0.25
C ASP A 203 -10.18 -16.58 1.09
N ALA A 204 -9.78 -15.90 2.16
CA ALA A 204 -9.70 -16.47 3.51
C ALA A 204 -10.34 -15.51 4.52
N PRO A 205 -11.67 -15.29 4.46
CA PRO A 205 -12.36 -14.31 5.30
C PRO A 205 -12.28 -14.63 6.80
N GLN A 206 -12.09 -15.89 7.16
CA GLN A 206 -11.91 -16.34 8.55
C GLN A 206 -10.44 -16.68 8.87
N GLY A 207 -9.56 -16.56 7.90
CA GLY A 207 -8.17 -17.00 7.98
C GLY A 207 -7.17 -15.89 7.71
N MET A 208 -5.90 -16.28 7.72
CA MET A 208 -4.76 -15.43 7.38
C MET A 208 -3.86 -16.15 6.38
N ILE A 209 -3.50 -15.48 5.30
CA ILE A 209 -2.57 -15.97 4.29
C ILE A 209 -1.33 -15.10 4.28
N ARG A 210 -0.13 -15.73 4.21
CA ARG A 210 1.16 -15.03 4.22
C ARG A 210 2.23 -15.74 3.40
N ASP A 211 3.35 -15.09 3.22
CA ASP A 211 4.61 -15.62 2.67
C ASP A 211 4.44 -16.28 1.28
N PRO A 212 3.86 -15.61 0.28
CA PRO A 212 3.69 -16.19 -1.04
C PRO A 212 5.05 -16.36 -1.74
N ASP A 213 5.20 -17.44 -2.49
CA ASP A 213 6.37 -17.74 -3.32
C ASP A 213 5.96 -18.41 -4.61
N VAL A 214 6.52 -17.98 -5.74
CA VAL A 214 6.17 -18.53 -7.06
C VAL A 214 7.25 -19.52 -7.48
N SER A 215 6.84 -20.70 -7.95
CA SER A 215 7.76 -21.69 -8.49
C SER A 215 8.51 -21.16 -9.72
N PHE A 216 9.73 -21.65 -9.96
CA PHE A 216 10.59 -21.18 -11.04
C PHE A 216 9.98 -21.33 -12.45
N ASP A 217 9.04 -22.27 -12.61
CA ASP A 217 8.27 -22.46 -13.84
C ASP A 217 7.02 -21.57 -13.93
N GLY A 218 6.72 -20.80 -12.87
CA GLY A 218 5.54 -19.93 -12.80
C GLY A 218 4.20 -20.64 -12.70
N GLN A 219 4.17 -21.99 -12.52
CA GLN A 219 2.94 -22.78 -12.55
C GLN A 219 2.32 -22.99 -11.18
N ARG A 220 3.06 -22.72 -10.11
CA ARG A 220 2.63 -23.00 -8.74
C ARG A 220 2.94 -21.82 -7.84
N ILE A 221 2.04 -21.57 -6.89
CA ILE A 221 2.23 -20.56 -5.85
C ILE A 221 2.18 -21.29 -4.50
N LEU A 222 3.28 -21.20 -3.76
CA LEU A 222 3.38 -21.67 -2.38
C LEU A 222 2.95 -20.55 -1.45
N PHE A 223 2.22 -20.85 -0.39
CA PHE A 223 1.84 -19.89 0.63
C PHE A 223 1.57 -20.57 1.97
N ALA A 224 1.70 -19.83 3.06
CA ALA A 224 1.29 -20.27 4.37
C ALA A 224 -0.14 -19.79 4.65
N TRP A 225 -1.00 -20.69 5.10
CA TRP A 225 -2.41 -20.41 5.40
C TRP A 225 -2.80 -20.98 6.75
N ARG A 226 -3.35 -20.11 7.59
CA ARG A 226 -4.08 -20.44 8.80
C ARG A 226 -5.56 -20.20 8.50
N LYS A 227 -6.38 -21.27 8.47
CA LYS A 227 -7.77 -21.20 7.97
C LYS A 227 -8.71 -20.45 8.91
N ASP A 228 -8.48 -20.57 10.23
CA ASP A 228 -9.25 -19.90 11.27
C ASP A 228 -8.46 -19.75 12.58
N ALA A 229 -9.08 -19.22 13.63
CA ALA A 229 -8.44 -19.01 14.92
C ALA A 229 -8.03 -20.29 15.66
N ARG A 230 -8.56 -21.48 15.26
CA ARG A 230 -8.26 -22.78 15.88
C ARG A 230 -7.26 -23.62 15.08
N ASP A 231 -6.91 -23.14 13.89
CA ASP A 231 -5.92 -23.78 13.02
C ASP A 231 -4.51 -23.23 13.27
N ASP A 232 -3.51 -23.88 12.73
CA ASP A 232 -2.12 -23.43 12.69
C ASP A 232 -1.75 -23.03 11.26
N PHE A 233 -0.63 -22.32 11.08
CA PHE A 233 -0.14 -22.07 9.73
C PHE A 233 0.42 -23.34 9.14
N HIS A 234 -0.07 -23.70 7.96
CA HIS A 234 0.43 -24.80 7.15
C HIS A 234 0.76 -24.32 5.74
N LEU A 235 1.64 -25.04 5.07
CA LEU A 235 1.99 -24.75 3.69
C LEU A 235 0.93 -25.31 2.74
N TYR A 236 0.54 -24.50 1.78
CA TYR A 236 -0.38 -24.80 0.69
C TYR A 236 0.25 -24.44 -0.65
N GLN A 237 -0.17 -25.13 -1.68
CA GLN A 237 0.21 -24.85 -3.04
C GLN A 237 -1.04 -24.59 -3.87
N TYR A 238 -1.04 -23.46 -4.60
CA TYR A 238 -2.05 -23.12 -5.60
C TYR A 238 -1.50 -23.42 -6.98
N GLN A 239 -2.27 -24.12 -7.80
CA GLN A 239 -1.94 -24.42 -9.19
C GLN A 239 -2.49 -23.32 -10.09
N VAL A 240 -1.63 -22.64 -10.84
CA VAL A 240 -2.02 -21.46 -11.64
C VAL A 240 -2.95 -21.79 -12.78
N GLY A 241 -2.81 -22.97 -13.39
CA GLY A 241 -3.56 -23.37 -14.57
C GLY A 241 -5.04 -23.70 -14.31
N ASP A 242 -5.36 -24.32 -13.19
CA ASP A 242 -6.71 -24.82 -12.87
C ASP A 242 -7.26 -24.29 -11.52
N GLY A 243 -6.47 -23.54 -10.77
CA GLY A 243 -6.88 -22.97 -9.49
C GLY A 243 -6.96 -23.96 -8.34
N GLN A 244 -6.49 -25.21 -8.50
CA GLN A 244 -6.52 -26.20 -7.44
C GLN A 244 -5.59 -25.83 -6.29
N ILE A 245 -6.06 -26.09 -5.06
CA ILE A 245 -5.30 -25.87 -3.83
C ILE A 245 -4.98 -27.22 -3.20
N ARG A 246 -3.69 -27.45 -2.91
CA ARG A 246 -3.22 -28.63 -2.22
C ARG A 246 -2.54 -28.23 -0.91
N GLN A 247 -2.93 -28.85 0.19
CA GLN A 247 -2.22 -28.75 1.47
C GLN A 247 -0.95 -29.60 1.43
N LEU A 248 0.19 -29.06 1.84
CA LEU A 248 1.49 -29.72 1.82
C LEU A 248 1.93 -30.17 3.21
N THR A 249 1.63 -29.39 4.24
CA THR A 249 1.96 -29.72 5.64
C THR A 249 0.72 -29.67 6.51
N ALA A 250 0.70 -30.45 7.61
CA ALA A 250 -0.42 -30.55 8.53
C ALA A 250 0.08 -30.90 9.93
N GLY A 251 -0.75 -30.63 10.94
CA GLY A 251 -0.50 -30.93 12.36
C GLY A 251 -1.15 -29.89 13.27
N LYS A 252 -0.89 -29.98 14.58
CA LYS A 252 -1.39 -29.04 15.58
C LYS A 252 -0.29 -28.61 16.55
N GLY A 253 -0.39 -27.39 17.05
CA GLY A 253 0.53 -26.85 18.05
C GLY A 253 1.88 -26.40 17.48
N PHE A 254 2.02 -26.33 16.16
CA PHE A 254 3.17 -25.79 15.47
C PHE A 254 2.76 -25.12 14.16
N ALA A 255 3.55 -24.16 13.71
CA ALA A 255 3.33 -23.44 12.48
C ALA A 255 4.44 -23.74 11.47
N ASP A 256 4.05 -23.98 10.21
CA ASP A 256 4.93 -24.09 9.06
C ASP A 256 4.69 -22.89 8.13
N TYR A 257 5.75 -22.10 7.83
CA TYR A 257 5.64 -20.82 7.13
C TYR A 257 6.94 -20.46 6.40
N GLN A 258 6.95 -19.29 5.70
CA GLN A 258 8.10 -18.82 4.92
C GLN A 258 8.64 -19.86 3.92
N GLY A 259 7.72 -20.62 3.32
CA GLY A 259 8.09 -21.61 2.31
C GLY A 259 8.69 -20.95 1.07
N LYS A 260 9.75 -21.54 0.51
CA LYS A 260 10.41 -21.13 -0.72
C LYS A 260 10.69 -22.33 -1.61
N TYR A 261 10.43 -22.15 -2.92
CA TYR A 261 10.87 -23.14 -3.89
C TYR A 261 12.37 -23.04 -4.12
N LEU A 262 13.02 -24.20 -4.22
CA LEU A 262 14.38 -24.32 -4.74
C LEU A 262 14.34 -24.57 -6.26
N PRO A 263 15.45 -24.27 -7.00
CA PRO A 263 15.50 -24.48 -8.44
C PRO A 263 15.18 -25.91 -8.91
N ASP A 264 15.43 -26.89 -8.06
CA ASP A 264 15.14 -28.32 -8.32
C ASP A 264 13.71 -28.74 -7.95
N GLY A 265 12.85 -27.78 -7.56
CA GLY A 265 11.46 -28.01 -7.20
C GLY A 265 11.22 -28.45 -5.77
N ARG A 266 12.26 -28.68 -4.97
CA ARG A 266 12.12 -28.88 -3.51
C ARG A 266 11.65 -27.58 -2.83
N ILE A 267 11.13 -27.74 -1.61
CA ILE A 267 10.66 -26.63 -0.79
C ILE A 267 11.48 -26.62 0.51
N VAL A 268 12.00 -25.44 0.86
CA VAL A 268 12.56 -25.14 2.17
C VAL A 268 11.58 -24.23 2.92
N PHE A 269 11.43 -24.42 4.22
CA PHE A 269 10.50 -23.63 5.02
C PHE A 269 10.94 -23.56 6.49
N SER A 270 10.37 -22.60 7.23
CA SER A 270 10.51 -22.51 8.67
C SER A 270 9.39 -23.28 9.38
N SER A 271 9.71 -23.92 10.49
CA SER A 271 8.75 -24.63 11.34
C SER A 271 9.01 -24.32 12.81
N THR A 272 7.94 -24.28 13.60
CA THR A 272 8.02 -24.15 15.08
C THR A 272 7.97 -25.50 15.81
N ARG A 273 8.13 -26.62 15.10
CA ARG A 273 8.20 -27.97 15.68
C ARG A 273 9.34 -28.10 16.70
#